data_61a9d3e89e325975d91a9ae623defd79
#
_entry.id   61a9d3e89e325975d91a9ae623defd79
#
_cell.length_a   1.000
_cell.length_b   1.000
_cell.length_c   1.000
_cell.angle_alpha   90.00
_cell.angle_beta   90.00
_cell.angle_gamma   90.00
#
_symmetry.space_group_name_H-M   'P 1'
#
loop_
_entity.id
_entity.type
_entity.pdbx_description
1 polymer ?
#
loop_
_entity_poly.entity_id
_entity_poly.type
_entity_poly.pdbx_seq_one_letter_code
_entity_poly.pdbx_strand_id
1 'polypeptide(L)'
;SLPERSRFNRICNNAFCFLQWIRIGILKQHSNNPKYTIIDSLPLPLCQPIRNKRCKVLTDYADIGYNATKKQYYYGLKGSFEAGSDGHIWAYTFSKASKHDIKMVEDLLRQYRCQYILADQGYLSNELKKKLEKEGIWFWTPSRKNMKEKKQENSKFLKKKRKYIETVFSK
;
A
#
# COMPACT_ATOMS: atom_id res chain seq x y z
N SER A 1 -0.02 28.88 19.97
CA SER A 1 -0.56 29.13 18.64
C SER A 1 0.10 28.20 17.63
N LEU A 2 -0.67 27.69 16.68
CA LEU A 2 -0.12 26.86 15.60
C LEU A 2 0.80 27.72 14.71
N PRO A 3 1.92 27.17 14.22
CA PRO A 3 2.81 27.89 13.33
C PRO A 3 2.12 28.17 11.99
N GLU A 4 2.55 29.25 11.33
CA GLU A 4 2.14 29.56 9.96
C GLU A 4 2.42 28.37 9.02
N ARG A 5 1.56 28.17 7.99
CA ARG A 5 1.62 27.03 7.07
C ARG A 5 3.00 26.77 6.47
N SER A 6 3.68 27.83 6.03
CA SER A 6 5.03 27.73 5.45
C SER A 6 6.06 27.26 6.47
N ARG A 7 5.99 27.80 7.70
CA ARG A 7 6.83 27.39 8.84
C ARG A 7 6.54 25.95 9.26
N PHE A 8 5.27 25.57 9.32
CA PHE A 8 4.86 24.20 9.62
C PHE A 8 5.43 23.18 8.61
N ASN A 9 5.28 23.44 7.30
CA ASN A 9 5.82 22.58 6.25
C ASN A 9 7.34 22.44 6.35
N ARG A 10 8.07 23.54 6.62
CA ARG A 10 9.52 23.49 6.83
C ARG A 10 9.91 22.66 8.04
N ILE A 11 9.19 22.79 9.15
CA ILE A 11 9.42 21.98 10.36
C ILE A 11 9.20 20.51 10.04
N CYS A 12 8.09 20.15 9.37
CA CYS A 12 7.79 18.75 8.99
C CYS A 12 8.88 18.16 8.08
N ASN A 13 9.35 18.93 7.09
CA ASN A 13 10.42 18.47 6.20
C ASN A 13 11.74 18.23 6.96
N ASN A 14 12.11 19.14 7.84
CA ASN A 14 13.33 18.98 8.64
C ASN A 14 13.21 17.87 9.69
N ALA A 15 12.00 17.59 10.19
CA ALA A 15 11.74 16.54 11.16
C ALA A 15 11.42 15.18 10.53
N PHE A 16 11.42 15.06 9.18
CA PHE A 16 10.96 13.84 8.49
C PHE A 16 11.71 12.58 8.96
N CYS A 17 13.03 12.61 9.01
CA CYS A 17 13.83 11.47 9.47
C CYS A 17 13.53 11.12 10.94
N PHE A 18 13.33 12.12 11.79
CA PHE A 18 12.98 11.95 13.19
C PHE A 18 11.58 11.33 13.35
N LEU A 19 10.60 11.78 12.59
CA LEU A 19 9.25 11.20 12.56
C LEU A 19 9.26 9.74 12.12
N GLN A 20 10.07 9.39 11.12
CA GLN A 20 10.24 8.00 10.70
C GLN A 20 10.88 7.16 11.81
N TRP A 21 11.86 7.68 12.49
CA TRP A 21 12.51 7.00 13.61
C TRP A 21 11.56 6.75 14.78
N ILE A 22 10.75 7.77 15.15
CA ILE A 22 9.68 7.60 16.14
C ILE A 22 8.68 6.54 15.71
N ARG A 23 8.20 6.56 14.46
CA ARG A 23 7.28 5.57 13.92
C ARG A 23 7.82 4.15 14.09
N ILE A 24 9.07 3.93 13.69
CA ILE A 24 9.74 2.63 13.83
C ILE A 24 9.87 2.23 15.30
N GLY A 25 10.20 3.18 16.18
CA GLY A 25 10.28 2.96 17.63
C GLY A 25 8.96 2.52 18.23
N ILE A 26 7.86 3.20 17.88
CA ILE A 26 6.50 2.83 18.29
C ILE A 26 6.14 1.43 17.80
N LEU A 27 6.37 1.13 16.52
CA LEU A 27 6.11 -0.19 15.96
C LEU A 27 6.87 -1.29 16.71
N LYS A 28 8.14 -1.08 17.07
CA LYS A 28 8.94 -2.03 17.82
C LYS A 28 8.45 -2.23 19.26
N GLN A 29 7.95 -1.19 19.91
CA GLN A 29 7.39 -1.28 21.26
C GLN A 29 6.06 -2.03 21.31
N HIS A 30 5.23 -1.87 20.28
CA HIS A 30 3.96 -2.59 20.13
C HIS A 30 4.12 -3.97 19.51
N SER A 31 5.35 -4.39 19.21
CA SER A 31 5.65 -5.57 18.43
C SER A 31 5.55 -6.89 19.21
N ASN A 32 4.34 -7.35 19.35
CA ASN A 32 4.09 -8.73 18.94
C ASN A 32 4.03 -8.69 17.41
N ASN A 33 5.07 -9.19 16.71
CA ASN A 33 5.09 -9.24 15.25
C ASN A 33 3.72 -9.68 14.71
N PRO A 34 3.13 -8.98 13.74
CA PRO A 34 1.80 -9.31 13.27
C PRO A 34 1.78 -10.76 12.74
N LYS A 35 0.73 -11.50 13.06
CA LYS A 35 0.55 -12.89 12.60
C LYS A 35 0.51 -12.98 11.07
N TYR A 36 0.04 -11.94 10.42
CA TYR A 36 0.01 -11.76 8.97
C TYR A 36 -0.07 -10.28 8.65
N THR A 37 0.35 -9.91 7.46
CA THR A 37 0.16 -8.56 6.92
C THR A 37 -0.75 -8.56 5.71
N ILE A 38 -1.27 -7.40 5.39
CA ILE A 38 -2.13 -7.16 4.23
C ILE A 38 -1.51 -6.04 3.41
N ILE A 39 -1.30 -6.29 2.11
CA ILE A 39 -0.85 -5.26 1.18
C ILE A 39 -2.04 -4.79 0.35
N ASP A 40 -2.23 -3.48 0.30
CA ASP A 40 -3.21 -2.83 -0.55
C ASP A 40 -2.72 -1.45 -0.97
N SER A 41 -3.36 -0.89 -2.00
CA SER A 41 -3.04 0.45 -2.51
C SER A 41 -4.27 1.33 -2.55
N LEU A 42 -4.05 2.62 -2.34
CA LEU A 42 -5.10 3.61 -2.49
C LEU A 42 -4.65 4.79 -3.37
N PRO A 43 -5.56 5.35 -4.16
CA PRO A 43 -5.30 6.51 -4.98
C PRO A 43 -5.19 7.77 -4.11
N LEU A 44 -4.20 8.60 -4.42
CA LEU A 44 -3.95 9.89 -3.79
C LEU A 44 -4.06 11.00 -4.85
N PRO A 45 -5.28 11.48 -5.14
CA PRO A 45 -5.48 12.52 -6.14
C PRO A 45 -4.91 13.86 -5.67
N LEU A 46 -4.17 14.55 -6.53
CA LEU A 46 -3.57 15.85 -6.29
C LEU A 46 -4.43 17.02 -6.75
N CYS A 47 -5.45 16.73 -7.54
CA CYS A 47 -6.41 17.74 -8.01
C CYS A 47 -7.78 17.12 -8.28
N GLN A 48 -8.78 17.98 -8.49
CA GLN A 48 -10.10 17.54 -8.96
C GLN A 48 -10.00 16.97 -10.38
N PRO A 49 -10.82 15.99 -10.75
CA PRO A 49 -10.75 15.29 -12.04
C PRO A 49 -10.79 16.20 -13.27
N ILE A 50 -11.55 17.28 -13.23
CA ILE A 50 -11.63 18.28 -14.30
C ILE A 50 -10.30 18.96 -14.58
N ARG A 51 -9.36 18.94 -13.62
CA ARG A 51 -8.04 19.55 -13.72
C ARG A 51 -6.92 18.57 -14.06
N ASN A 52 -7.20 17.27 -14.22
CA ASN A 52 -6.19 16.24 -14.44
C ASN A 52 -5.16 16.58 -15.52
N LYS A 53 -5.61 17.14 -16.66
CA LYS A 53 -4.73 17.51 -17.78
C LYS A 53 -3.94 18.79 -17.58
N ARG A 54 -4.32 19.65 -16.62
CA ARG A 54 -3.72 20.97 -16.39
C ARG A 54 -2.92 21.03 -15.08
N CYS A 55 -3.01 20.02 -14.24
CA CYS A 55 -2.32 19.96 -12.95
C CYS A 55 -0.82 19.77 -13.19
N LYS A 56 -0.01 20.66 -12.59
CA LYS A 56 1.46 20.62 -12.63
C LYS A 56 2.07 20.33 -11.25
N VAL A 57 1.28 19.85 -10.30
CA VAL A 57 1.76 19.54 -8.96
C VAL A 57 2.53 18.22 -9.01
N LEU A 58 3.79 18.20 -8.55
CA LEU A 58 4.66 17.00 -8.50
C LEU A 58 4.79 16.28 -9.86
N THR A 59 4.99 17.00 -10.95
CA THR A 59 5.02 16.46 -12.33
C THR A 59 6.02 15.32 -12.51
N ASP A 60 7.15 15.33 -11.80
CA ASP A 60 8.15 14.27 -11.89
C ASP A 60 7.72 12.97 -11.17
N TYR A 61 6.84 13.08 -10.19
CA TYR A 61 6.42 12.01 -9.29
C TYR A 61 4.97 11.57 -9.47
N ALA A 62 4.12 12.37 -10.10
CA ALA A 62 2.70 12.13 -10.32
C ALA A 62 2.37 11.95 -11.80
N ASP A 63 1.32 11.21 -12.07
CA ASP A 63 0.76 11.04 -13.41
C ASP A 63 -0.74 10.69 -13.35
N ILE A 64 -1.33 10.34 -14.50
CA ILE A 64 -2.73 9.95 -14.59
C ILE A 64 -2.86 8.44 -14.39
N GLY A 65 -3.60 8.04 -13.36
CA GLY A 65 -4.01 6.68 -13.08
C GLY A 65 -5.52 6.50 -13.15
N TYR A 66 -5.96 5.26 -13.06
CA TYR A 66 -7.38 4.89 -13.05
C TYR A 66 -7.80 4.30 -11.71
N ASN A 67 -8.83 4.88 -11.11
CA ASN A 67 -9.47 4.35 -9.91
C ASN A 67 -10.64 3.44 -10.31
N ALA A 68 -10.46 2.13 -10.18
CA ALA A 68 -11.46 1.14 -10.58
C ALA A 68 -12.75 1.21 -9.72
N THR A 69 -12.62 1.54 -8.43
CA THR A 69 -13.78 1.64 -7.52
C THR A 69 -14.68 2.82 -7.87
N LYS A 70 -14.08 3.97 -8.18
CA LYS A 70 -14.81 5.18 -8.59
C LYS A 70 -15.06 5.25 -10.09
N LYS A 71 -14.51 4.29 -10.87
CA LYS A 71 -14.55 4.26 -12.34
C LYS A 71 -14.10 5.59 -12.98
N GLN A 72 -13.02 6.17 -12.46
CA GLN A 72 -12.61 7.52 -12.80
C GLN A 72 -11.09 7.64 -12.90
N TYR A 73 -10.62 8.42 -13.89
CA TYR A 73 -9.22 8.83 -13.97
C TYR A 73 -8.92 9.93 -12.97
N TYR A 74 -7.72 9.87 -12.36
CA TYR A 74 -7.23 10.90 -11.47
C TYR A 74 -5.75 11.20 -11.77
N TYR A 75 -5.35 12.44 -11.56
CA TYR A 75 -3.95 12.83 -11.56
C TYR A 75 -3.43 12.82 -10.13
N GLY A 76 -2.34 12.11 -9.90
CA GLY A 76 -1.78 12.02 -8.56
C GLY A 76 -0.77 10.92 -8.36
N LEU A 77 -0.73 10.44 -7.14
CA LEU A 77 0.11 9.34 -6.68
C LEU A 77 -0.74 8.13 -6.32
N LYS A 78 -0.10 7.00 -6.23
CA LYS A 78 -0.64 5.79 -5.61
C LYS A 78 0.16 5.50 -4.35
N GLY A 79 -0.50 5.41 -3.21
CA GLY A 79 0.09 4.94 -1.96
C GLY A 79 -0.12 3.45 -1.82
N SER A 80 0.96 2.68 -1.64
CA SER A 80 0.92 1.25 -1.33
C SER A 80 1.32 1.06 0.12
N PHE A 81 0.56 0.27 0.86
CA PHE A 81 0.71 0.10 2.30
C PHE A 81 0.71 -1.37 2.67
N GLU A 82 1.52 -1.72 3.66
CA GLU A 82 1.50 -3.01 4.32
C GLU A 82 1.02 -2.81 5.76
N ALA A 83 -0.19 -3.29 6.04
CA ALA A 83 -0.83 -3.21 7.36
C ALA A 83 -0.79 -4.57 8.06
N GLY A 84 -0.43 -4.58 9.33
CA GLY A 84 -0.41 -5.78 10.15
C GLY A 84 -1.80 -6.17 10.67
N SER A 85 -1.92 -7.43 11.11
CA SER A 85 -3.10 -7.94 11.81
C SER A 85 -3.38 -7.23 13.14
N ASP A 86 -2.45 -6.44 13.62
CA ASP A 86 -2.50 -5.55 14.78
C ASP A 86 -3.10 -4.16 14.46
N GLY A 87 -3.36 -3.87 13.19
CA GLY A 87 -3.90 -2.60 12.71
C GLY A 87 -2.88 -1.49 12.50
N HIS A 88 -1.58 -1.79 12.62
CA HIS A 88 -0.52 -0.82 12.36
C HIS A 88 -0.02 -0.90 10.92
N ILE A 89 0.41 0.23 10.37
CA ILE A 89 1.07 0.30 9.07
C ILE A 89 2.57 0.04 9.27
N TRP A 90 3.04 -1.11 8.80
CA TRP A 90 4.42 -1.55 8.95
C TRP A 90 5.33 -1.02 7.85
N ALA A 91 4.82 -0.97 6.62
CA ALA A 91 5.54 -0.42 5.48
C ALA A 91 4.61 0.42 4.59
N TYR A 92 5.18 1.40 3.90
CA TYR A 92 4.46 2.18 2.90
C TYR A 92 5.40 2.70 1.82
N THR A 93 4.86 2.90 0.63
CA THR A 93 5.58 3.53 -0.48
C THR A 93 4.63 4.31 -1.36
N PHE A 94 5.16 5.29 -2.07
CA PHE A 94 4.41 6.10 -3.01
C PHE A 94 4.97 5.90 -4.42
N SER A 95 4.07 5.87 -5.40
CA SER A 95 4.44 5.75 -6.80
C SER A 95 3.55 6.61 -7.68
N LYS A 96 3.93 6.76 -8.94
CA LYS A 96 3.05 7.35 -9.96
C LYS A 96 1.73 6.57 -10.02
N ALA A 97 0.63 7.27 -10.24
CA ALA A 97 -0.71 6.68 -10.25
C ALA A 97 -0.88 5.55 -11.28
N SER A 98 -0.16 5.61 -12.41
CA SER A 98 -0.18 4.60 -13.48
C SER A 98 0.62 3.34 -13.15
N LYS A 99 1.51 3.37 -12.15
CA LYS A 99 2.40 2.26 -11.86
C LYS A 99 1.62 1.03 -11.33
N HIS A 100 1.97 -0.15 -11.82
CA HIS A 100 1.35 -1.40 -11.37
C HIS A 100 1.70 -1.74 -9.93
N ASP A 101 0.72 -2.19 -9.15
CA ASP A 101 0.82 -2.51 -7.72
C ASP A 101 1.90 -3.55 -7.42
N ILE A 102 2.06 -4.56 -8.27
CA ILE A 102 3.06 -5.62 -8.15
C ILE A 102 4.48 -5.07 -7.99
N LYS A 103 4.81 -3.98 -8.69
CA LYS A 103 6.15 -3.36 -8.66
C LYS A 103 6.48 -2.72 -7.32
N MET A 104 5.47 -2.49 -6.47
CA MET A 104 5.66 -1.87 -5.15
C MET A 104 5.90 -2.88 -4.04
N VAL A 105 5.63 -4.16 -4.29
CA VAL A 105 5.77 -5.21 -3.26
C VAL A 105 7.21 -5.30 -2.75
N GLU A 106 8.20 -5.25 -3.63
CA GLU A 106 9.61 -5.31 -3.22
C GLU A 106 10.02 -4.12 -2.34
N ASP A 107 9.52 -2.91 -2.65
CA ASP A 107 9.81 -1.71 -1.87
C ASP A 107 9.18 -1.77 -0.47
N LEU A 108 8.00 -2.39 -0.33
CA LEU A 108 7.37 -2.66 0.95
C LEU A 108 8.16 -3.70 1.74
N LEU A 109 8.52 -4.82 1.11
CA LEU A 109 9.26 -5.90 1.74
C LEU A 109 10.70 -5.53 2.16
N ARG A 110 11.28 -4.48 1.59
CA ARG A 110 12.55 -3.90 2.09
C ARG A 110 12.39 -3.21 3.44
N GLN A 111 11.20 -2.69 3.74
CA GLN A 111 10.92 -2.00 5.00
C GLN A 111 10.47 -2.97 6.08
N TYR A 112 9.62 -3.93 5.72
CA TYR A 112 9.12 -4.96 6.64
C TYR A 112 8.86 -6.27 5.89
N ARG A 113 9.12 -7.40 6.55
CA ARG A 113 8.89 -8.75 6.00
C ARG A 113 8.07 -9.56 6.99
N CYS A 114 6.86 -9.93 6.60
CA CYS A 114 6.03 -10.88 7.32
C CYS A 114 6.04 -12.24 6.61
N GLN A 115 5.98 -13.31 7.37
CA GLN A 115 5.93 -14.67 6.80
C GLN A 115 4.63 -14.93 6.03
N TYR A 116 3.52 -14.30 6.43
CA TYR A 116 2.20 -14.47 5.82
C TYR A 116 1.69 -13.13 5.31
N ILE A 117 1.54 -13.00 3.99
CA ILE A 117 1.11 -11.76 3.34
C ILE A 117 -0.14 -12.01 2.52
N LEU A 118 -1.16 -11.19 2.73
CA LEU A 118 -2.41 -11.19 1.96
C LEU A 118 -2.42 -9.96 1.04
N ALA A 119 -2.80 -10.13 -0.23
CA ALA A 119 -2.92 -9.02 -1.16
C ALA A 119 -4.15 -9.17 -2.06
N ASP A 120 -4.52 -8.11 -2.78
CA ASP A 120 -5.65 -8.14 -3.72
C ASP A 120 -5.28 -8.79 -5.06
N GLN A 121 -6.28 -8.99 -5.93
CA GLN A 121 -6.12 -9.53 -7.29
C GLN A 121 -5.17 -8.71 -8.17
N GLY A 122 -5.01 -7.42 -7.88
CA GLY A 122 -4.05 -6.53 -8.55
C GLY A 122 -2.58 -6.97 -8.39
N TYR A 123 -2.28 -7.74 -7.34
CA TYR A 123 -0.96 -8.27 -7.01
C TYR A 123 -0.73 -9.71 -7.52
N LEU A 124 -1.65 -10.24 -8.32
CA LEU A 124 -1.56 -11.61 -8.82
C LEU A 124 -0.39 -11.75 -9.81
N SER A 125 0.65 -12.49 -9.41
CA SER A 125 1.80 -12.86 -10.22
C SER A 125 2.36 -14.19 -9.75
N ASN A 126 2.40 -15.18 -10.66
CA ASN A 126 3.00 -16.48 -10.36
C ASN A 126 4.51 -16.39 -10.14
N GLU A 127 5.17 -15.48 -10.85
CA GLU A 127 6.59 -15.21 -10.71
C GLU A 127 6.92 -14.65 -9.33
N LEU A 128 6.16 -13.64 -8.90
CA LEU A 128 6.30 -13.03 -7.56
C LEU A 128 6.03 -14.07 -6.46
N LYS A 129 4.97 -14.86 -6.58
CA LYS A 129 4.65 -15.93 -5.61
C LYS A 129 5.81 -16.92 -5.47
N LYS A 130 6.32 -17.45 -6.58
CA LYS A 130 7.45 -18.40 -6.57
C LYS A 130 8.72 -17.78 -5.99
N LYS A 131 8.99 -16.51 -6.27
CA LYS A 131 10.13 -15.78 -5.69
C LYS A 131 10.00 -15.70 -4.17
N LEU A 132 8.86 -15.26 -3.68
CA LEU A 132 8.60 -15.08 -2.24
C LEU A 132 8.55 -16.41 -1.49
N GLU A 133 8.01 -17.46 -2.10
CA GLU A 133 8.01 -18.81 -1.55
C GLU A 133 9.44 -19.35 -1.32
N LYS A 134 10.37 -19.11 -2.25
CA LYS A 134 11.79 -19.43 -2.06
C LYS A 134 12.43 -18.67 -0.90
N GLU A 135 11.91 -17.49 -0.57
CA GLU A 135 12.33 -16.66 0.56
C GLU A 135 11.61 -17.02 1.87
N GLY A 136 10.76 -18.07 1.87
CA GLY A 136 9.98 -18.50 3.04
C GLY A 136 8.76 -17.63 3.33
N ILE A 137 8.33 -16.79 2.39
CA ILE A 137 7.16 -15.92 2.52
C ILE A 137 5.96 -16.52 1.80
N TRP A 138 4.89 -16.79 2.53
CA TRP A 138 3.62 -17.21 1.96
C TRP A 138 2.80 -16.00 1.51
N PHE A 139 2.74 -15.82 0.18
CA PHE A 139 2.04 -14.69 -0.45
C PHE A 139 0.71 -15.13 -1.05
N TRP A 140 -0.39 -14.70 -0.48
CA TRP A 140 -1.72 -15.07 -0.94
C TRP A 140 -2.40 -13.92 -1.68
N THR A 141 -2.96 -14.25 -2.84
CA THR A 141 -3.85 -13.39 -3.63
C THR A 141 -5.06 -14.20 -4.09
N PRO A 142 -6.27 -13.63 -4.15
CA PRO A 142 -7.41 -14.35 -4.70
C PRO A 142 -7.21 -14.58 -6.20
N SER A 143 -7.56 -15.79 -6.68
CA SER A 143 -7.52 -16.13 -8.11
C SER A 143 -8.61 -15.38 -8.90
N ARG A 144 -8.34 -15.07 -10.16
CA ARG A 144 -9.33 -14.48 -11.08
C ARG A 144 -10.35 -15.55 -11.52
N LYS A 145 -11.57 -15.12 -11.86
CA LYS A 145 -12.67 -16.03 -12.31
C LYS A 145 -12.28 -16.90 -13.51
N ASN A 146 -11.40 -16.43 -14.38
CA ASN A 146 -10.99 -17.09 -15.63
C ASN A 146 -9.75 -18.01 -15.47
N MET A 147 -9.22 -18.22 -14.26
CA MET A 147 -8.09 -19.12 -14.04
C MET A 147 -8.57 -20.56 -13.88
N LYS A 148 -7.88 -21.52 -14.54
CA LYS A 148 -8.19 -22.96 -14.49
C LYS A 148 -7.97 -23.57 -13.10
N GLU A 149 -7.01 -23.05 -12.33
CA GLU A 149 -6.71 -23.52 -10.98
C GLU A 149 -7.47 -22.68 -9.92
N LYS A 150 -8.71 -23.08 -9.64
CA LYS A 150 -9.60 -22.37 -8.70
C LYS A 150 -9.57 -22.92 -7.27
N LYS A 151 -8.84 -24.00 -6.97
CA LYS A 151 -9.31 -24.93 -5.95
C LYS A 151 -9.00 -24.61 -4.48
N GLN A 152 -7.97 -23.91 -4.11
CA GLN A 152 -7.67 -23.67 -2.68
C GLN A 152 -7.48 -22.20 -2.30
N GLU A 153 -7.23 -21.33 -3.26
CA GLU A 153 -6.83 -19.94 -3.01
C GLU A 153 -8.00 -18.98 -2.73
N ASN A 154 -9.26 -19.38 -2.97
CA ASN A 154 -10.44 -18.53 -2.79
C ASN A 154 -11.14 -18.71 -1.43
N SER A 155 -10.40 -18.97 -0.37
CA SER A 155 -10.95 -19.08 0.99
C SER A 155 -11.74 -17.83 1.37
N LYS A 156 -13.02 -18.01 1.78
CA LYS A 156 -13.87 -16.93 2.31
C LYS A 156 -13.21 -16.24 3.53
N PHE A 157 -12.50 -17.04 4.34
CA PHE A 157 -11.80 -16.60 5.53
C PHE A 157 -10.65 -15.62 5.18
N LEU A 158 -9.79 -15.96 4.21
CA LEU A 158 -8.69 -15.09 3.77
C LEU A 158 -9.20 -13.80 3.12
N LYS A 159 -10.27 -13.90 2.32
CA LYS A 159 -10.94 -12.71 1.77
C LYS A 159 -11.48 -11.78 2.85
N LYS A 160 -12.08 -12.34 3.91
CA LYS A 160 -12.57 -11.56 5.06
C LYS A 160 -11.41 -10.89 5.81
N LYS A 161 -10.31 -11.61 6.04
CA LYS A 161 -9.10 -11.05 6.67
C LYS A 161 -8.49 -9.92 5.85
N ARG A 162 -8.39 -10.07 4.52
CA ARG A 162 -7.87 -9.02 3.64
C ARG A 162 -8.68 -7.71 3.75
N LYS A 163 -9.99 -7.80 3.83
CA LYS A 163 -10.85 -6.61 3.99
C LYS A 163 -10.57 -5.80 5.26
N TYR A 164 -9.85 -6.35 6.22
CA TYR A 164 -9.48 -5.61 7.42
C TYR A 164 -8.66 -4.34 7.13
N ILE A 165 -7.88 -4.33 6.04
CA ILE A 165 -7.11 -3.14 5.64
C ILE A 165 -8.02 -1.95 5.30
N GLU A 166 -9.24 -2.21 4.77
CA GLU A 166 -10.23 -1.16 4.52
C GLU A 166 -10.63 -0.45 5.82
N THR A 167 -10.71 -1.20 6.92
CA THR A 167 -10.96 -0.65 8.26
C THR A 167 -9.77 0.16 8.77
N VAL A 168 -8.54 -0.25 8.46
CA VAL A 168 -7.33 0.51 8.81
C VAL A 168 -7.27 1.84 8.06
N PHE A 169 -7.66 1.85 6.78
CA PHE A 169 -7.68 3.08 5.97
C PHE A 169 -8.85 4.02 6.29
N SER A 170 -9.90 3.55 6.97
CA SER A 170 -11.07 4.35 7.34
C SER A 170 -10.96 5.03 8.71
N LYS A 171 -9.92 4.73 9.47
CA LYS A 171 -9.60 5.36 10.76
C LYS A 171 -8.74 6.61 10.57
#